data_e8bf9877a7e0bbffd7cddb64ced57a37
#
_entry.id   e8bf9877a7e0bbffd7cddb64ced57a37
#
_cell.length_a   1.000
_cell.length_b   1.000
_cell.length_c   1.000
_cell.angle_alpha   90.00
_cell.angle_beta   90.00
_cell.angle_gamma   90.00
#
_symmetry.space_group_name_H-M   'P 1'
#
loop_
_entity.id
_entity.type
_entity.pdbx_description
1 polymer ?
#
loop_
_entity_poly.entity_id
_entity_poly.type
_entity_poly.pdbx_seq_one_letter_code
_entity_poly.pdbx_strand_id
1 'polypeptide(L)'
;GRAGQIKQIKQWYRDESIADFGDWLLQINMYRYLLEQEGYKVRAQKLQMNIRDASTAMSKDRGIDRNIYFVDVPLVDDEELVEFYTYKRDLLLEHLADKRTPPKCNVVETWEGKKCEAYCEVRSLCPYQKNILDINK
;
A
#
# COMPACT_ATOMS: atom_id res chain seq x y z
N GLY A 1 -2.55 -29.35 35.03
CA GLY A 1 -3.39 -28.75 34.03
C GLY A 1 -3.40 -27.25 34.18
N ARG A 2 -2.85 -26.49 33.24
CA ARG A 2 -3.01 -25.03 33.19
C ARG A 2 -4.38 -24.74 32.63
N ALA A 3 -5.30 -24.32 33.48
CA ALA A 3 -6.63 -23.88 33.09
C ALA A 3 -6.55 -22.63 32.19
N GLY A 4 -7.06 -22.75 30.96
CA GLY A 4 -7.90 -21.75 30.33
C GLY A 4 -7.29 -20.37 30.04
N GLN A 5 -6.18 -20.27 29.30
CA GLN A 5 -6.02 -19.09 28.45
C GLN A 5 -6.89 -19.28 27.20
N ILE A 6 -7.97 -18.54 27.11
CA ILE A 6 -8.77 -18.43 25.88
C ILE A 6 -7.84 -17.85 24.82
N LYS A 7 -7.37 -18.70 23.93
CA LYS A 7 -6.56 -18.28 22.79
C LYS A 7 -7.50 -17.53 21.84
N GLN A 8 -7.42 -16.19 21.82
CA GLN A 8 -8.12 -15.42 20.81
C GLN A 8 -7.59 -15.79 19.44
N ILE A 9 -8.36 -16.60 18.71
CA ILE A 9 -8.05 -16.92 17.32
C ILE A 9 -8.57 -15.77 16.49
N LYS A 10 -7.68 -14.99 15.89
CA LYS A 10 -8.06 -14.00 14.89
C LYS A 10 -8.64 -14.75 13.69
N GLN A 11 -9.95 -14.60 13.48
CA GLN A 11 -10.61 -15.09 12.26
C GLN A 11 -10.65 -13.94 11.27
N TRP A 12 -10.36 -14.23 10.00
CA TRP A 12 -10.50 -13.30 8.89
C TRP A 12 -11.45 -13.89 7.84
N TYR A 13 -12.19 -13.04 7.19
CA TYR A 13 -13.11 -13.39 6.12
C TYR A 13 -12.84 -12.48 4.93
N ARG A 14 -13.23 -12.93 3.73
CA ARG A 14 -13.19 -12.09 2.55
C ARG A 14 -14.28 -11.02 2.67
N ASP A 15 -13.89 -9.77 2.53
CA ASP A 15 -14.80 -8.63 2.44
C ASP A 15 -14.26 -7.65 1.40
N GLU A 16 -14.95 -7.55 0.26
CA GLU A 16 -14.54 -6.64 -0.84
C GLU A 16 -14.98 -5.20 -0.59
N SER A 17 -15.95 -4.96 0.32
CA SER A 17 -16.47 -3.62 0.60
C SER A 17 -15.48 -2.71 1.31
N ILE A 18 -14.49 -3.30 1.97
CA ILE A 18 -13.44 -2.59 2.71
C ILE A 18 -12.07 -2.70 2.02
N ALA A 19 -12.04 -2.95 0.71
CA ALA A 19 -10.80 -3.07 -0.03
C ALA A 19 -9.99 -1.78 0.07
N ASP A 20 -8.82 -1.87 0.69
CA ASP A 20 -7.82 -0.81 0.71
C ASP A 20 -6.81 -1.05 -0.40
N PHE A 21 -6.77 -0.14 -1.36
CA PHE A 21 -5.85 -0.22 -2.48
C PHE A 21 -4.49 0.42 -2.17
N GLY A 22 -4.41 1.23 -1.10
CA GLY A 22 -3.18 1.90 -0.70
C GLY A 22 -2.46 2.58 -1.87
N ASP A 23 -1.16 2.33 -1.99
CA ASP A 23 -0.33 2.87 -3.06
C ASP A 23 -0.73 2.38 -4.47
N TRP A 24 -1.45 1.24 -4.59
CA TRP A 24 -1.91 0.70 -5.86
C TRP A 24 -2.93 1.61 -6.56
N LEU A 25 -3.76 2.32 -5.80
CA LEU A 25 -4.75 3.24 -6.35
C LEU A 25 -4.08 4.29 -7.23
N LEU A 26 -3.10 4.98 -6.70
CA LEU A 26 -2.39 6.04 -7.43
C LEU A 26 -1.55 5.49 -8.57
N GLN A 27 -0.85 4.37 -8.36
CA GLN A 27 0.00 3.76 -9.37
C GLN A 27 -0.78 3.29 -10.59
N ILE A 28 -1.90 2.57 -10.38
CA ILE A 28 -2.73 2.05 -11.48
C ILE A 28 -3.40 3.22 -12.24
N ASN A 29 -3.87 4.23 -11.52
CA ASN A 29 -4.44 5.42 -12.16
C ASN A 29 -3.39 6.21 -12.95
N MET A 30 -2.14 6.29 -12.49
CA MET A 30 -1.05 6.90 -13.26
C MET A 30 -0.76 6.13 -14.55
N TYR A 31 -0.77 4.79 -14.52
CA TYR A 31 -0.62 3.99 -15.74
C TYR A 31 -1.77 4.23 -16.72
N ARG A 32 -3.02 4.31 -16.23
CA ARG A 32 -4.17 4.68 -17.05
C ARG A 32 -3.95 6.04 -17.70
N TYR A 33 -3.62 7.07 -16.89
CA TYR A 33 -3.41 8.43 -17.38
C TYR A 33 -2.34 8.48 -18.48
N LEU A 34 -1.18 7.85 -18.26
CA LEU A 34 -0.10 7.83 -19.26
C LEU A 34 -0.50 7.11 -20.54
N LEU A 35 -1.23 6.00 -20.47
CA LEU A 35 -1.75 5.31 -21.65
C LEU A 35 -2.74 6.18 -22.42
N GLU A 36 -3.61 6.92 -21.74
CA GLU A 36 -4.58 7.80 -22.38
C GLU A 36 -3.90 9.01 -23.03
N GLN A 37 -2.81 9.53 -22.47
CA GLN A 37 -1.98 10.56 -23.14
C GLN A 37 -1.35 10.05 -24.43
N GLU A 38 -1.01 8.77 -24.51
CA GLU A 38 -0.50 8.12 -25.74
C GLU A 38 -1.62 7.71 -26.72
N GLY A 39 -2.87 8.08 -26.44
CA GLY A 39 -4.01 7.85 -27.33
C GLY A 39 -4.71 6.51 -27.14
N TYR A 40 -4.33 5.70 -26.16
CA TYR A 40 -5.05 4.48 -25.82
C TYR A 40 -6.32 4.80 -25.06
N LYS A 41 -7.38 4.02 -25.31
CA LYS A 41 -8.61 4.11 -24.54
C LYS A 41 -8.64 3.04 -23.47
N VAL A 42 -8.43 3.41 -22.22
CA VAL A 42 -8.54 2.49 -21.09
C VAL A 42 -10.02 2.32 -20.70
N ARG A 43 -10.54 1.09 -20.76
CA ARG A 43 -11.95 0.80 -20.47
C ARG A 43 -12.19 0.36 -19.04
N ALA A 44 -11.20 -0.23 -18.41
CA ALA A 44 -11.27 -0.73 -17.05
C ALA A 44 -9.86 -0.88 -16.46
N GLN A 45 -9.76 -0.72 -15.18
CA GLN A 45 -8.56 -0.98 -14.42
C GLN A 45 -8.86 -1.93 -13.27
N LYS A 46 -8.08 -2.99 -13.16
CA LYS A 46 -8.32 -4.05 -12.18
C LYS A 46 -7.04 -4.48 -11.52
N LEU A 47 -7.11 -4.77 -10.23
CA LEU A 47 -6.06 -5.43 -9.50
C LEU A 47 -6.31 -6.94 -9.51
N GLN A 48 -5.34 -7.72 -10.00
CA GLN A 48 -5.37 -9.17 -9.91
C GLN A 48 -4.77 -9.62 -8.59
N MET A 49 -5.55 -10.35 -7.81
CA MET A 49 -5.12 -10.93 -6.55
C MET A 49 -4.93 -12.44 -6.71
N ASN A 50 -3.72 -12.93 -6.44
CA ASN A 50 -3.41 -14.35 -6.46
C ASN A 50 -3.39 -14.89 -5.03
N ILE A 51 -4.31 -15.79 -4.72
CA ILE A 51 -4.44 -16.41 -3.41
C ILE A 51 -3.74 -17.76 -3.41
N ARG A 52 -2.62 -17.84 -2.73
CA ARG A 52 -1.75 -19.02 -2.70
C ARG A 52 -2.44 -20.25 -2.11
N ASP A 53 -3.20 -20.05 -1.04
CA ASP A 53 -3.77 -21.14 -0.23
C ASP A 53 -5.28 -21.31 -0.44
N ALA A 54 -5.84 -20.86 -1.57
CA ALA A 54 -7.27 -20.87 -1.85
C ALA A 54 -7.88 -22.29 -1.92
N SER A 55 -7.07 -23.33 -2.15
CA SER A 55 -7.53 -24.72 -2.20
C SER A 55 -7.80 -25.33 -0.82
N THR A 56 -7.34 -24.69 0.26
CA THR A 56 -7.50 -25.23 1.62
C THR A 56 -8.94 -25.15 2.10
N ALA A 57 -9.37 -26.10 2.94
CA ALA A 57 -10.70 -26.07 3.56
C ALA A 57 -10.91 -24.77 4.35
N MET A 58 -9.89 -24.31 5.07
CA MET A 58 -9.93 -23.07 5.85
C MET A 58 -10.18 -21.84 4.97
N SER A 59 -9.59 -21.75 3.79
CA SER A 59 -9.82 -20.64 2.87
C SER A 59 -11.23 -20.66 2.31
N LYS A 60 -11.73 -21.85 1.96
CA LYS A 60 -13.09 -22.01 1.48
C LYS A 60 -14.14 -21.62 2.52
N ASP A 61 -13.96 -22.03 3.77
CA ASP A 61 -14.82 -21.65 4.90
C ASP A 61 -14.85 -20.13 5.14
N ARG A 62 -13.82 -19.42 4.68
CA ARG A 62 -13.68 -17.94 4.76
C ARG A 62 -14.11 -17.23 3.49
N GLY A 63 -14.78 -17.91 2.56
CA GLY A 63 -15.31 -17.33 1.33
C GLY A 63 -14.31 -17.22 0.18
N ILE A 64 -13.13 -17.86 0.30
CA ILE A 64 -12.13 -17.90 -0.78
C ILE A 64 -12.27 -19.24 -1.50
N ASP A 65 -12.86 -19.22 -2.69
CA ASP A 65 -13.19 -20.39 -3.51
C ASP A 65 -12.32 -20.50 -4.77
N ARG A 66 -11.54 -19.49 -5.07
CA ARG A 66 -10.68 -19.39 -6.27
C ARG A 66 -9.27 -18.92 -5.94
N ASN A 67 -8.34 -19.26 -6.81
CA ASN A 67 -6.95 -18.82 -6.69
C ASN A 67 -6.74 -17.39 -7.22
N ILE A 68 -7.62 -16.90 -8.08
CA ILE A 68 -7.47 -15.60 -8.72
C ILE A 68 -8.78 -14.80 -8.56
N TYR A 69 -8.63 -13.58 -8.09
CA TYR A 69 -9.69 -12.57 -8.02
C TYR A 69 -9.28 -11.32 -8.77
N PHE A 70 -10.24 -10.64 -9.36
CA PHE A 70 -10.07 -9.32 -9.93
C PHE A 70 -10.91 -8.34 -9.13
N VAL A 71 -10.29 -7.28 -8.66
CA VAL A 71 -10.94 -6.20 -7.94
C VAL A 71 -10.87 -4.95 -8.80
N ASP A 72 -12.02 -4.31 -9.02
CA ASP A 72 -12.06 -3.05 -9.77
C ASP A 72 -11.39 -1.95 -8.95
N VAL A 73 -10.45 -1.23 -9.58
CA VAL A 73 -9.77 -0.10 -8.96
C VAL A 73 -10.55 1.18 -9.29
N PRO A 74 -10.93 1.97 -8.29
CA PRO A 74 -11.63 3.23 -8.52
C PRO A 74 -10.83 4.19 -9.40
N LEU A 75 -11.53 4.98 -10.20
CA LEU A 75 -10.92 6.07 -10.95
C LEU A 75 -10.61 7.24 -10.01
N VAL A 76 -9.41 7.75 -10.14
CA VAL A 76 -8.99 9.03 -9.54
C VAL A 76 -9.06 10.08 -10.64
N ASP A 77 -9.50 11.28 -10.29
CA ASP A 77 -9.52 12.40 -11.19
C ASP A 77 -8.13 12.75 -11.72
N ASP A 78 -8.03 13.10 -12.99
CA ASP A 78 -6.72 13.34 -13.64
C ASP A 78 -6.02 14.58 -13.06
N GLU A 79 -6.76 15.61 -12.70
CA GLU A 79 -6.18 16.81 -12.07
C GLU A 79 -5.60 16.48 -10.70
N GLU A 80 -6.36 15.76 -9.86
CA GLU A 80 -5.91 15.32 -8.53
C GLU A 80 -4.67 14.43 -8.64
N LEU A 81 -4.67 13.50 -9.60
CA LEU A 81 -3.55 12.61 -9.84
C LEU A 81 -2.28 13.36 -10.25
N VAL A 82 -2.39 14.27 -11.22
CA VAL A 82 -1.26 15.07 -11.72
C VAL A 82 -0.75 16.02 -10.63
N GLU A 83 -1.64 16.63 -9.84
CA GLU A 83 -1.27 17.50 -8.72
C GLU A 83 -0.44 16.72 -7.69
N PHE A 84 -0.90 15.52 -7.30
CA PHE A 84 -0.17 14.66 -6.35
C PHE A 84 1.25 14.34 -6.82
N TYR A 85 1.42 13.89 -8.08
CA TYR A 85 2.74 13.52 -8.58
C TYR A 85 3.63 14.73 -8.83
N THR A 86 3.06 15.86 -9.24
CA THR A 86 3.77 17.13 -9.39
C THR A 86 4.30 17.61 -8.06
N TYR A 87 3.48 17.59 -7.01
CA TYR A 87 3.91 17.93 -5.66
C TYR A 87 5.08 17.03 -5.18
N LYS A 88 4.98 15.70 -5.37
CA LYS A 88 6.05 14.78 -4.98
C LYS A 88 7.34 15.01 -5.76
N ARG A 89 7.24 15.30 -7.05
CA ARG A 89 8.38 15.63 -7.91
C ARG A 89 9.07 16.93 -7.42
N ASP A 90 8.29 17.97 -7.21
CA ASP A 90 8.82 19.28 -6.84
C ASP A 90 9.47 19.25 -5.46
N LEU A 91 8.84 18.56 -4.51
CA LEU A 91 9.43 18.30 -3.20
C LEU A 91 10.77 17.56 -3.30
N LEU A 92 10.86 16.53 -4.14
CA LEU A 92 12.09 15.80 -4.37
C LEU A 92 13.18 16.69 -4.97
N LEU A 93 12.85 17.46 -6.02
CA LEU A 93 13.80 18.33 -6.71
C LEU A 93 14.33 19.44 -5.77
N GLU A 94 13.45 20.06 -4.98
CA GLU A 94 13.83 21.06 -3.99
C GLU A 94 14.84 20.50 -2.97
N HIS A 95 14.55 19.34 -2.40
CA HIS A 95 15.43 18.73 -1.38
C HIS A 95 16.75 18.23 -1.97
N LEU A 96 16.77 17.78 -3.22
CA LEU A 96 18.00 17.43 -3.92
C LEU A 96 18.87 18.66 -4.18
N ALA A 97 18.27 19.77 -4.64
CA ALA A 97 18.99 21.02 -4.92
C ALA A 97 19.63 21.60 -3.65
N ASP A 98 18.87 21.63 -2.56
CA ASP A 98 19.32 22.22 -1.28
C ASP A 98 20.10 21.24 -0.41
N LYS A 99 20.22 19.98 -0.80
CA LYS A 99 20.82 18.88 0.00
C LYS A 99 20.19 18.77 1.39
N ARG A 100 18.88 19.03 1.48
CA ARG A 100 18.12 18.96 2.73
C ARG A 100 17.45 17.60 2.87
N THR A 101 17.26 17.16 4.10
CA THR A 101 16.44 15.99 4.37
C THR A 101 14.97 16.31 4.11
N PRO A 102 14.24 15.46 3.35
CA PRO A 102 12.82 15.66 3.12
C PRO A 102 12.01 15.53 4.42
N PRO A 103 10.78 16.04 4.44
CA PRO A 103 9.89 15.90 5.59
C PRO A 103 9.72 14.43 6.01
N LYS A 104 9.41 14.24 7.30
CA LYS A 104 9.08 12.90 7.81
C LYS A 104 7.89 12.31 7.04
N CYS A 105 8.02 11.05 6.65
CA CYS A 105 6.91 10.30 6.04
C CYS A 105 5.70 10.29 6.99
N ASN A 106 4.51 10.40 6.44
CA ASN A 106 3.27 10.32 7.20
C ASN A 106 2.90 8.86 7.56
N VAL A 107 1.81 8.68 8.29
CA VAL A 107 1.37 7.36 8.77
C VAL A 107 1.04 6.41 7.62
N VAL A 108 0.39 6.92 6.57
CA VAL A 108 0.01 6.14 5.39
C VAL A 108 1.26 5.71 4.62
N GLU A 109 2.18 6.63 4.35
CA GLU A 109 3.45 6.36 3.66
C GLU A 109 4.33 5.35 4.40
N THR A 110 4.19 5.25 5.71
CA THR A 110 4.95 4.32 6.55
C THR A 110 4.23 3.01 6.81
N TRP A 111 3.00 2.82 6.29
CA TRP A 111 2.14 1.68 6.61
C TRP A 111 2.02 1.47 8.11
N GLU A 112 1.64 2.51 8.82
CA GLU A 112 1.59 2.52 10.29
C GLU A 112 2.94 2.13 10.96
N GLY A 113 4.05 2.45 10.31
CA GLY A 113 5.41 2.17 10.81
C GLY A 113 6.03 0.87 10.28
N LYS A 114 5.27 -0.06 9.76
CA LYS A 114 5.77 -1.37 9.26
C LYS A 114 6.81 -1.23 8.17
N LYS A 115 6.61 -0.27 7.23
CA LYS A 115 7.59 0.02 6.18
C LYS A 115 8.92 0.45 6.77
N CYS A 116 8.90 1.29 7.78
CA CYS A 116 10.11 1.75 8.47
C CYS A 116 10.86 0.63 9.18
N GLU A 117 10.15 -0.37 9.70
CA GLU A 117 10.75 -1.48 10.44
C GLU A 117 11.44 -2.51 9.55
N ALA A 118 10.87 -2.81 8.37
CA ALA A 118 11.29 -3.96 7.58
C ALA A 118 11.58 -3.67 6.09
N TYR A 119 10.97 -2.64 5.49
CA TYR A 119 10.93 -2.48 4.03
C TYR A 119 11.54 -1.17 3.52
N CYS A 120 11.98 -0.26 4.41
CA CYS A 120 12.55 1.01 4.00
C CYS A 120 14.04 0.87 3.67
N GLU A 121 14.39 1.02 2.40
CA GLU A 121 15.77 0.91 1.91
C GLU A 121 16.70 1.98 2.49
N VAL A 122 16.17 3.16 2.81
CA VAL A 122 16.93 4.26 3.41
C VAL A 122 16.87 4.29 4.95
N ARG A 123 16.42 3.22 5.57
CA ARG A 123 16.22 3.13 7.03
C ARG A 123 17.46 3.55 7.82
N SER A 124 18.64 3.05 7.43
CA SER A 124 19.90 3.33 8.13
C SER A 124 20.35 4.79 8.05
N LEU A 125 19.88 5.51 7.04
CA LEU A 125 20.20 6.91 6.78
C LEU A 125 19.11 7.88 7.27
N CYS A 126 17.91 7.34 7.59
CA CYS A 126 16.76 8.14 7.95
C CYS A 126 16.92 8.80 9.32
N PRO A 127 16.95 10.13 9.41
CA PRO A 127 17.15 10.82 10.69
C PRO A 127 15.98 10.66 11.65
N TYR A 128 14.79 10.32 11.12
CA TYR A 128 13.57 10.16 11.91
C TYR A 128 13.44 8.78 12.57
N GLN A 129 14.26 7.80 12.16
CA GLN A 129 14.25 6.45 12.75
C GLN A 129 15.18 6.29 13.95
N LYS A 130 16.21 7.10 14.06
CA LYS A 130 17.15 7.01 15.18
C LYS A 130 16.48 7.15 16.55
N ASN A 131 15.37 7.88 16.60
CA ASN A 131 14.62 8.10 17.85
C ASN A 131 13.71 6.91 18.25
N ILE A 132 13.45 5.96 17.34
CA ILE A 132 12.60 4.80 17.66
C ILE A 132 13.43 3.68 18.30
N LEU A 133 14.72 3.58 17.94
CA LEU A 133 15.62 2.58 18.50
C LEU A 133 16.12 2.93 19.90
N ASP A 134 16.11 4.23 20.27
CA ASP A 134 16.53 4.69 21.58
C ASP A 134 15.42 4.62 22.66
N ILE A 135 14.15 4.43 22.27
CA ILE A 135 13.03 4.28 23.21
C ILE A 135 12.93 2.85 23.74
N ASN A 136 13.57 1.87 23.08
CA ASN A 136 13.56 0.45 23.45
C ASN A 136 14.86 -0.02 24.12
N LYS A 137 15.69 0.88 24.62
CA LYS A 137 16.80 0.60 25.52
C LYS A 137 16.48 1.11 26.93
#